data_c7a95929c1b5553ce324a10f510d305e
#
_entry.id   c7a95929c1b5553ce324a10f510d305e
#
_cell.length_a   1.000
_cell.length_b   1.000
_cell.length_c   1.000
_cell.angle_alpha   90.00
_cell.angle_beta   90.00
_cell.angle_gamma   90.00
#
_symmetry.space_group_name_H-M   'P 1'
#
loop_
_entity.id
_entity.type
_entity.pdbx_description
1 polymer ?
#
loop_
_entity_poly.entity_id
_entity_poly.type
_entity_poly.pdbx_seq_one_letter_code
_entity_poly.pdbx_strand_id
1 'polypeptide(L)'
;MNSDASTYPGGFPAILTQMEGRRGAVDHGPGEGLPPLDLDLAPLCTRIVQDPETDLAEATQSRTGYARKRRALRAEFTGLSELACLNALLIAHLRKREQPPQTAPLFRRLWAEQSDHLLGQLNPRWLVSSITTFGDHPANAVQRSVGLSLTVLFGMMKLYESERVFSGLTPDRAFALDSKVKARLPMEMDAYSITNGGLDVNLLGRLWVEAGEDATVAPLARHLLDMLIRDDRALFRRLATMRQRKTRREPPKKTKPRNIAPVAARTQARDPEALRWGLVTTLKAPLREAARFAAHHLELGAHALHLYLDAPEPDTVAFLGRHPRIHITQCTDGWWREIGKPRPEAHQLRQAHNATRALRDTAGTLDWLGHIDVDEYLLPDTPLPRLLAAIDPSHAAARVQPAEALAGGGGQHFKLTHKAADQRKAVVQDIYPTFGMHLYGGFLSHHSGKIFARPGIPETRLGIHALKYRGEEATNATVLRGLYLGHFHAPSWDHFRSHFEFRRSKGSYRDRAERDKTDLSDIMAFLAEEEGEAGLRIFFDEVCADTPELRARLAAHGMLLTREMDRDAAVARVFGALP
;
A
#
# COMPACT_ATOMS: atom_id res chain seq x y z
N MET A 1 27.36 15.24 12.82
CA MET A 1 26.38 15.69 13.83
C MET A 1 25.31 14.65 13.86
N ASN A 2 25.36 13.80 14.89
CA ASN A 2 24.43 12.69 15.07
C ASN A 2 23.03 13.25 15.34
N SER A 3 22.10 12.95 14.45
CA SER A 3 20.69 13.09 14.77
C SER A 3 20.32 11.90 15.67
N ASP A 4 20.29 12.12 16.96
CA ASP A 4 19.58 11.25 17.89
C ASP A 4 18.09 11.29 17.50
N ALA A 5 17.70 10.42 16.57
CA ALA A 5 16.32 10.04 16.43
C ALA A 5 15.96 9.35 17.74
N SER A 6 15.10 9.96 18.54
CA SER A 6 14.54 9.36 19.75
C SER A 6 13.70 8.15 19.35
N THR A 7 14.37 7.03 19.13
CA THR A 7 13.72 5.73 19.02
C THR A 7 13.17 5.37 20.40
N TYR A 8 11.93 4.90 20.45
CA TYR A 8 11.33 4.38 21.67
C TYR A 8 12.28 3.33 22.28
N PRO A 9 12.68 3.45 23.55
CA PRO A 9 13.60 2.50 24.17
C PRO A 9 13.06 1.08 24.06
N GLY A 10 13.77 0.18 23.36
CA GLY A 10 13.36 -1.18 23.12
C GLY A 10 12.57 -1.41 21.83
N GLY A 11 12.32 -0.37 21.02
CA GLY A 11 11.70 -0.49 19.69
C GLY A 11 10.27 -1.04 19.69
N PHE A 12 9.81 -1.51 18.54
CA PHE A 12 8.47 -2.07 18.33
C PHE A 12 8.12 -3.24 19.26
N PRO A 13 9.04 -4.19 19.59
CA PRO A 13 8.77 -5.25 20.55
C PRO A 13 8.39 -4.73 21.94
N ALA A 14 9.05 -3.67 22.41
CA ALA A 14 8.69 -3.06 23.71
C ALA A 14 7.30 -2.41 23.68
N ILE A 15 6.91 -1.84 22.55
CA ILE A 15 5.55 -1.31 22.33
C ILE A 15 4.54 -2.45 22.39
N LEU A 16 4.79 -3.56 21.72
CA LEU A 16 3.90 -4.74 21.73
C LEU A 16 3.78 -5.32 23.14
N THR A 17 4.90 -5.52 23.84
CA THR A 17 4.90 -6.00 25.24
C THR A 17 4.12 -5.06 26.16
N GLN A 18 4.28 -3.76 25.98
CA GLN A 18 3.54 -2.77 26.73
C GLN A 18 2.03 -2.77 26.38
N MET A 19 1.69 -3.00 25.12
CA MET A 19 0.30 -3.17 24.68
C MET A 19 -0.31 -4.47 25.21
N GLU A 20 0.46 -5.55 25.31
CA GLU A 20 0.02 -6.81 25.91
C GLU A 20 -0.28 -6.67 27.40
N GLY A 21 0.58 -6.00 28.15
CA GLY A 21 0.35 -5.69 29.58
C GLY A 21 -0.87 -4.83 29.86
N ARG A 22 -1.49 -4.22 28.83
CA ARG A 22 -2.72 -3.43 28.93
C ARG A 22 -3.99 -4.19 28.59
N ARG A 23 -3.90 -5.46 28.25
CA ARG A 23 -5.06 -6.28 27.85
C ARG A 23 -5.97 -6.63 29.02
N GLY A 24 -5.42 -6.86 30.19
CA GLY A 24 -6.17 -7.26 31.38
C GLY A 24 -7.12 -6.17 31.87
N ALA A 25 -8.25 -6.60 32.45
CA ALA A 25 -9.18 -5.70 33.14
C ALA A 25 -8.48 -4.87 34.24
N VAL A 26 -9.09 -3.77 34.61
CA VAL A 26 -8.70 -3.07 35.85
C VAL A 26 -9.13 -3.96 37.01
N ASP A 27 -8.22 -4.33 37.89
CA ASP A 27 -8.53 -5.11 39.09
C ASP A 27 -9.33 -4.30 40.10
N HIS A 28 -10.36 -4.93 40.67
CA HIS A 28 -11.28 -4.33 41.64
C HIS A 28 -11.25 -5.11 42.96
N GLY A 29 -11.34 -4.39 44.07
CA GLY A 29 -11.53 -4.97 45.37
C GLY A 29 -13.03 -5.11 45.75
N PRO A 30 -13.32 -5.74 46.88
CA PRO A 30 -14.69 -5.80 47.39
C PRO A 30 -15.29 -4.41 47.55
N GLY A 31 -16.48 -4.18 46.95
CA GLY A 31 -17.17 -2.89 46.99
C GLY A 31 -16.63 -1.82 46.02
N GLU A 32 -15.59 -2.15 45.23
CA GLU A 32 -15.08 -1.28 44.18
C GLU A 32 -15.73 -1.61 42.82
N GLY A 33 -15.86 -0.61 41.97
CA GLY A 33 -16.33 -0.80 40.58
C GLY A 33 -16.97 0.45 40.01
N LEU A 34 -17.34 0.32 38.72
CA LEU A 34 -18.13 1.37 38.08
C LEU A 34 -19.54 1.43 38.67
N PRO A 35 -20.16 2.62 38.72
CA PRO A 35 -21.52 2.75 39.17
C PRO A 35 -22.50 1.96 38.29
N PRO A 36 -23.71 1.66 38.84
CA PRO A 36 -24.73 0.98 38.06
C PRO A 36 -25.22 1.83 36.88
N LEU A 37 -25.78 1.16 35.88
CA LEU A 37 -26.19 1.82 34.63
C LEU A 37 -27.34 2.82 34.84
N ASP A 38 -28.16 2.62 35.83
CA ASP A 38 -29.32 3.47 36.19
C ASP A 38 -28.98 4.64 37.13
N LEU A 39 -27.70 4.86 37.44
CA LEU A 39 -27.26 5.99 38.26
C LEU A 39 -27.85 7.31 37.73
N ASP A 40 -28.44 8.13 38.63
CA ASP A 40 -28.82 9.51 38.30
C ASP A 40 -27.57 10.37 38.06
N LEU A 41 -27.41 10.86 36.82
CA LEU A 41 -26.24 11.64 36.39
C LEU A 41 -26.35 13.13 36.73
N ALA A 42 -27.56 13.66 36.92
CA ALA A 42 -27.77 15.09 37.13
C ALA A 42 -27.07 15.63 38.38
N PRO A 43 -27.12 14.95 39.55
CA PRO A 43 -26.40 15.41 40.75
C PRO A 43 -24.89 15.44 40.61
N LEU A 44 -24.32 14.62 39.70
CA LEU A 44 -22.87 14.58 39.46
C LEU A 44 -22.35 15.82 38.74
N CYS A 45 -23.21 16.55 38.04
CA CYS A 45 -22.83 17.80 37.40
C CYS A 45 -22.52 18.92 38.41
N THR A 46 -23.17 18.90 39.54
CA THR A 46 -23.04 19.95 40.60
C THR A 46 -22.10 19.56 41.71
N ARG A 47 -21.86 18.28 41.93
CA ARG A 47 -20.89 17.80 42.93
C ARG A 47 -19.48 18.03 42.41
N ILE A 48 -18.66 18.64 43.25
CA ILE A 48 -17.25 18.95 42.91
C ILE A 48 -16.34 17.90 43.53
N VAL A 49 -15.39 17.42 42.77
CA VAL A 49 -14.36 16.48 43.18
C VAL A 49 -13.49 17.12 44.25
N GLN A 50 -13.43 16.51 45.42
CA GLN A 50 -12.53 16.92 46.49
C GLN A 50 -11.15 16.30 46.32
N ASP A 51 -10.13 16.96 46.84
CA ASP A 51 -8.78 16.43 46.85
C ASP A 51 -8.73 15.12 47.64
N PRO A 52 -8.29 13.99 47.03
CA PRO A 52 -8.28 12.68 47.67
C PRO A 52 -7.35 12.60 48.90
N GLU A 53 -6.42 13.57 49.06
CA GLU A 53 -5.58 13.63 50.24
C GLU A 53 -6.30 14.29 51.45
N THR A 54 -7.31 15.09 51.20
CA THR A 54 -8.10 15.77 52.20
C THR A 54 -9.47 15.14 52.39
N ASP A 55 -9.93 14.30 51.49
CA ASP A 55 -11.22 13.61 51.53
C ASP A 55 -11.11 12.34 52.40
N LEU A 56 -11.59 12.41 53.62
CA LEU A 56 -11.60 11.29 54.57
C LEU A 56 -12.41 10.08 54.06
N ALA A 57 -13.36 10.28 53.17
CA ALA A 57 -14.16 9.20 52.58
C ALA A 57 -13.36 8.39 51.53
N GLU A 58 -12.33 8.97 50.94
CA GLU A 58 -11.43 8.33 49.96
C GLU A 58 -10.19 7.68 50.62
N ALA A 59 -10.02 7.79 51.93
CA ALA A 59 -8.89 7.21 52.67
C ALA A 59 -8.93 5.68 52.76
N THR A 60 -9.37 5.01 51.69
CA THR A 60 -9.37 3.55 51.57
C THR A 60 -7.94 3.03 51.37
N GLN A 61 -7.58 2.05 52.21
CA GLN A 61 -6.27 1.35 52.12
C GLN A 61 -6.16 0.41 50.92
N SER A 62 -7.11 0.44 49.99
CA SER A 62 -7.12 -0.44 48.82
C SER A 62 -5.96 -0.13 47.88
N ARG A 63 -5.21 -1.18 47.49
CA ARG A 63 -4.07 -1.13 46.58
C ARG A 63 -4.41 -1.63 45.16
N THR A 64 -5.69 -1.82 44.85
CA THR A 64 -6.15 -2.28 43.54
C THR A 64 -5.81 -1.29 42.41
N GLY A 65 -5.83 -1.76 41.18
CA GLY A 65 -5.68 -0.91 40.02
C GLY A 65 -6.80 0.13 39.93
N TYR A 66 -8.02 -0.25 40.31
CA TYR A 66 -9.17 0.64 40.37
C TYR A 66 -8.95 1.78 41.38
N ALA A 67 -8.62 1.45 42.65
CA ALA A 67 -8.40 2.46 43.67
C ALA A 67 -7.28 3.44 43.31
N ARG A 68 -6.16 2.93 42.78
CA ARG A 68 -5.05 3.78 42.32
C ARG A 68 -5.48 4.72 41.20
N LYS A 69 -6.21 4.20 40.20
CA LYS A 69 -6.69 5.02 39.07
C LYS A 69 -7.70 6.05 39.53
N ARG A 70 -8.67 5.65 40.36
CA ARG A 70 -9.68 6.54 40.88
C ARG A 70 -9.05 7.68 41.70
N ARG A 71 -8.09 7.37 42.61
CA ARG A 71 -7.36 8.39 43.35
C ARG A 71 -6.59 9.35 42.46
N ALA A 72 -5.85 8.83 41.47
CA ALA A 72 -5.11 9.66 40.52
C ALA A 72 -6.03 10.57 39.71
N LEU A 73 -7.18 10.06 39.27
CA LEU A 73 -8.18 10.86 38.57
C LEU A 73 -8.80 11.92 39.46
N ARG A 74 -9.16 11.59 40.70
CA ARG A 74 -9.71 12.59 41.65
C ARG A 74 -8.73 13.72 41.94
N ALA A 75 -7.44 13.41 42.08
CA ALA A 75 -6.42 14.44 42.24
C ALA A 75 -6.33 15.37 41.01
N GLU A 76 -6.39 14.82 39.81
CA GLU A 76 -6.40 15.63 38.57
C GLU A 76 -7.66 16.45 38.38
N PHE A 77 -8.80 15.93 38.86
CA PHE A 77 -10.12 16.52 38.69
C PHE A 77 -10.59 17.35 39.87
N THR A 78 -9.74 17.56 40.86
CA THR A 78 -10.07 18.41 42.02
C THR A 78 -10.58 19.78 41.55
N GLY A 79 -11.73 20.17 42.01
CA GLY A 79 -12.42 21.41 41.61
C GLY A 79 -13.28 21.31 40.37
N LEU A 80 -13.28 20.17 39.66
CA LEU A 80 -14.17 19.86 38.54
C LEU A 80 -15.34 18.99 39.02
N SER A 81 -16.33 18.77 38.14
CA SER A 81 -17.49 17.98 38.48
C SER A 81 -17.19 16.48 38.63
N GLU A 82 -17.93 15.80 39.52
CA GLU A 82 -17.87 14.33 39.66
C GLU A 82 -18.23 13.62 38.34
N LEU A 83 -19.09 14.22 37.49
CA LEU A 83 -19.42 13.68 36.18
C LEU A 83 -18.22 13.66 35.24
N ALA A 84 -17.43 14.72 35.26
CA ALA A 84 -16.21 14.80 34.45
C ALA A 84 -15.18 13.76 34.91
N CYS A 85 -15.05 13.56 36.21
CA CYS A 85 -14.21 12.50 36.77
C CYS A 85 -14.71 11.10 36.42
N LEU A 86 -16.01 10.86 36.44
CA LEU A 86 -16.61 9.59 35.98
C LEU A 86 -16.34 9.33 34.50
N ASN A 87 -16.49 10.36 33.68
CA ASN A 87 -16.14 10.24 32.23
C ASN A 87 -14.70 9.76 32.04
N ALA A 88 -13.75 10.34 32.80
CA ALA A 88 -12.36 9.93 32.74
C ALA A 88 -12.13 8.48 33.22
N LEU A 89 -12.84 8.07 34.26
CA LEU A 89 -12.77 6.71 34.76
C LEU A 89 -13.32 5.69 33.77
N LEU A 90 -14.42 6.01 33.09
CA LEU A 90 -14.97 5.19 32.01
C LEU A 90 -13.99 5.05 30.85
N ILE A 91 -13.32 6.12 30.45
CA ILE A 91 -12.29 6.08 29.41
C ILE A 91 -11.12 5.16 29.83
N ALA A 92 -10.73 5.19 31.08
CA ALA A 92 -9.68 4.31 31.60
C ALA A 92 -10.06 2.82 31.46
N HIS A 93 -11.34 2.47 31.62
CA HIS A 93 -11.85 1.12 31.42
C HIS A 93 -11.99 0.78 29.92
N LEU A 94 -12.52 1.67 29.10
CA LEU A 94 -12.65 1.48 27.64
C LEU A 94 -11.32 1.17 26.95
N ARG A 95 -10.21 1.61 27.53
CA ARG A 95 -8.87 1.30 27.00
C ARG A 95 -8.43 -0.14 27.27
N LYS A 96 -9.14 -0.88 28.09
CA LYS A 96 -8.88 -2.28 28.40
C LYS A 96 -9.65 -3.18 27.44
N ARG A 97 -9.10 -4.34 27.06
CA ARG A 97 -9.84 -5.33 26.28
C ARG A 97 -10.95 -5.98 27.07
N GLU A 98 -10.66 -6.26 28.33
CA GLU A 98 -11.63 -6.76 29.28
C GLU A 98 -12.10 -5.61 30.16
N GLN A 99 -13.39 -5.35 30.15
CA GLN A 99 -14.00 -4.23 30.86
C GLN A 99 -15.36 -4.65 31.40
N PRO A 100 -15.84 -4.01 32.50
CA PRO A 100 -17.19 -4.26 33.02
C PRO A 100 -18.26 -4.01 31.94
N PRO A 101 -19.31 -4.85 31.86
CA PRO A 101 -20.32 -4.74 30.79
C PRO A 101 -21.01 -3.37 30.72
N GLN A 102 -21.15 -2.68 31.85
CA GLN A 102 -21.79 -1.36 31.91
C GLN A 102 -20.91 -0.22 31.40
N THR A 103 -19.61 -0.43 31.10
CA THR A 103 -18.68 0.65 30.74
C THR A 103 -19.13 1.41 29.50
N ALA A 104 -19.35 0.71 28.38
CA ALA A 104 -19.75 1.33 27.12
C ALA A 104 -21.17 1.93 27.17
N PRO A 105 -22.19 1.21 27.68
CA PRO A 105 -23.53 1.79 27.81
C PRO A 105 -23.58 3.03 28.73
N LEU A 106 -22.85 3.02 29.87
CA LEU A 106 -22.81 4.17 30.76
C LEU A 106 -22.09 5.36 30.13
N PHE A 107 -21.00 5.14 29.40
CA PHE A 107 -20.32 6.19 28.67
C PHE A 107 -21.24 6.85 27.63
N ARG A 108 -21.98 6.06 26.84
CA ARG A 108 -22.94 6.60 25.87
C ARG A 108 -24.05 7.37 26.53
N ARG A 109 -24.63 6.83 27.60
CA ARG A 109 -25.66 7.49 28.34
C ARG A 109 -25.21 8.84 28.91
N LEU A 110 -24.02 8.89 29.50
CA LEU A 110 -23.41 10.09 30.04
C LEU A 110 -23.26 11.20 28.98
N TRP A 111 -22.81 10.85 27.79
CA TRP A 111 -22.68 11.79 26.68
C TRP A 111 -24.01 12.16 26.02
N ALA A 112 -24.98 11.25 25.98
CA ALA A 112 -26.32 11.55 25.47
C ALA A 112 -27.09 12.53 26.40
N GLU A 113 -26.96 12.36 27.71
CA GLU A 113 -27.72 13.14 28.68
C GLU A 113 -27.03 14.43 29.13
N GLN A 114 -25.69 14.49 29.14
CA GLN A 114 -24.90 15.53 29.78
C GLN A 114 -23.78 16.09 28.93
N SER A 115 -23.91 16.02 27.59
CA SER A 115 -22.90 16.47 26.64
C SER A 115 -22.50 17.94 26.81
N ASP A 116 -23.45 18.84 27.01
CA ASP A 116 -23.19 20.28 27.13
C ASP A 116 -22.39 20.59 28.39
N HIS A 117 -22.69 19.93 29.49
CA HIS A 117 -21.93 20.05 30.73
C HIS A 117 -20.51 19.55 30.56
N LEU A 118 -20.33 18.37 29.96
CA LEU A 118 -19.02 17.77 29.71
C LEU A 118 -18.17 18.61 28.77
N LEU A 119 -18.73 19.10 27.69
CA LEU A 119 -18.03 20.01 26.75
C LEU A 119 -17.61 21.30 27.47
N GLY A 120 -18.43 21.84 28.35
CA GLY A 120 -18.09 23.00 29.17
C GLY A 120 -16.97 22.75 30.19
N GLN A 121 -16.85 21.53 30.70
CA GLN A 121 -15.79 21.12 31.62
C GLN A 121 -14.47 20.75 30.91
N LEU A 122 -14.52 20.32 29.67
CA LEU A 122 -13.33 19.92 28.91
C LEU A 122 -12.53 21.14 28.43
N ASN A 123 -11.42 21.33 29.09
CA ASN A 123 -10.43 22.34 28.68
C ASN A 123 -9.50 21.74 27.62
N PRO A 124 -9.05 22.50 26.57
CA PRO A 124 -8.07 22.04 25.60
C PRO A 124 -6.78 21.49 26.19
N ARG A 125 -6.46 21.88 27.42
CA ARG A 125 -5.27 21.45 28.17
C ARG A 125 -5.59 20.50 29.30
N TRP A 126 -6.80 20.04 29.34
CA TRP A 126 -7.24 19.18 30.39
C TRP A 126 -6.56 17.83 30.36
N LEU A 127 -5.83 17.54 31.41
CA LEU A 127 -4.91 16.44 31.46
C LEU A 127 -5.50 15.33 32.32
N VAL A 128 -5.61 14.16 31.73
CA VAL A 128 -5.96 12.93 32.42
C VAL A 128 -4.75 11.99 32.40
N SER A 129 -3.67 12.38 33.11
CA SER A 129 -2.38 11.69 33.09
C SER A 129 -2.50 10.25 33.56
N SER A 130 -3.40 9.99 34.54
CA SER A 130 -3.64 8.65 35.08
C SER A 130 -4.21 7.64 34.06
N ILE A 131 -4.73 8.08 32.94
CA ILE A 131 -5.27 7.20 31.89
C ILE A 131 -4.47 7.22 30.58
N THR A 132 -3.49 8.11 30.47
CA THR A 132 -2.71 8.25 29.25
C THR A 132 -1.33 7.66 29.37
N THR A 133 -0.88 7.05 28.27
CA THR A 133 0.51 6.65 28.05
C THR A 133 1.34 7.77 27.46
N PHE A 134 0.72 8.72 26.79
CA PHE A 134 1.39 9.87 26.23
C PHE A 134 1.74 10.90 27.30
N GLY A 135 0.98 10.93 28.39
CA GLY A 135 1.27 11.74 29.56
C GLY A 135 2.55 11.32 30.28
N ASP A 136 2.88 10.04 30.24
CA ASP A 136 4.00 9.47 30.99
C ASP A 136 5.37 9.76 30.37
N HIS A 137 5.43 10.07 29.07
CA HIS A 137 6.68 10.21 28.32
C HIS A 137 6.95 11.56 27.67
N PRO A 138 6.02 12.52 27.61
CA PRO A 138 6.31 13.78 26.96
C PRO A 138 7.27 14.62 27.78
N ALA A 139 8.29 15.16 27.10
CA ALA A 139 9.35 15.95 27.71
C ALA A 139 8.87 17.34 28.21
N ASN A 140 7.70 17.80 27.74
CA ASN A 140 7.19 19.13 28.11
C ASN A 140 5.66 19.18 28.25
N ALA A 141 5.16 20.26 28.86
CA ALA A 141 3.72 20.45 29.13
C ALA A 141 2.86 20.49 27.85
N VAL A 142 3.41 20.96 26.73
CA VAL A 142 2.68 21.00 25.45
C VAL A 142 2.47 19.60 24.90
N GLN A 143 3.50 18.75 24.92
CA GLN A 143 3.39 17.36 24.51
C GLN A 143 2.42 16.58 25.39
N ARG A 144 2.42 16.85 26.71
CA ARG A 144 1.43 16.28 27.64
C ARG A 144 0.01 16.69 27.29
N SER A 145 -0.22 17.96 27.05
CA SER A 145 -1.54 18.48 26.67
C SER A 145 -2.10 17.80 25.42
N VAL A 146 -1.25 17.66 24.37
CA VAL A 146 -1.62 16.95 23.12
C VAL A 146 -1.88 15.47 23.38
N GLY A 147 -0.99 14.82 24.14
CA GLY A 147 -1.11 13.39 24.44
C GLY A 147 -2.41 13.03 25.15
N LEU A 148 -2.95 13.94 25.91
CA LEU A 148 -4.17 13.75 26.70
C LEU A 148 -5.44 13.85 25.89
N SER A 149 -5.54 14.87 25.03
CA SER A 149 -6.66 14.97 24.09
C SER A 149 -6.69 13.76 23.16
N LEU A 150 -5.50 13.31 22.72
CA LEU A 150 -5.35 12.06 21.97
C LEU A 150 -5.84 10.86 22.75
N THR A 151 -5.56 10.80 24.04
CA THR A 151 -5.99 9.67 24.89
C THR A 151 -7.49 9.60 25.06
N VAL A 152 -8.16 10.74 25.22
CA VAL A 152 -9.64 10.79 25.29
C VAL A 152 -10.22 10.26 23.98
N LEU A 153 -9.72 10.73 22.85
CA LEU A 153 -10.14 10.25 21.54
C LEU A 153 -9.82 8.77 21.32
N PHE A 154 -8.68 8.30 21.79
CA PHE A 154 -8.32 6.89 21.76
C PHE A 154 -9.27 6.03 22.62
N GLY A 155 -9.67 6.51 23.80
CA GLY A 155 -10.68 5.86 24.62
C GLY A 155 -12.02 5.71 23.90
N MET A 156 -12.46 6.75 23.21
CA MET A 156 -13.68 6.72 22.39
C MET A 156 -13.58 5.72 21.23
N MET A 157 -12.44 5.65 20.58
CA MET A 157 -12.23 4.68 19.53
C MET A 157 -12.30 3.24 20.05
N LYS A 158 -11.82 2.98 21.26
CA LYS A 158 -11.94 1.66 21.91
C LYS A 158 -13.40 1.28 22.18
N LEU A 159 -14.28 2.24 22.38
CA LEU A 159 -15.72 1.99 22.42
C LEU A 159 -16.20 1.35 21.11
N TYR A 160 -15.83 1.92 19.96
CA TYR A 160 -16.22 1.39 18.65
C TYR A 160 -15.57 0.05 18.34
N GLU A 161 -14.31 -0.16 18.71
CA GLU A 161 -13.66 -1.46 18.52
C GLU A 161 -14.34 -2.56 19.33
N SER A 162 -14.74 -2.28 20.55
CA SER A 162 -15.47 -3.23 21.39
C SER A 162 -16.84 -3.57 20.78
N GLU A 163 -17.56 -2.59 20.28
CA GLU A 163 -18.84 -2.79 19.61
C GLU A 163 -18.71 -3.54 18.28
N ARG A 164 -17.61 -3.34 17.54
CA ARG A 164 -17.33 -4.08 16.31
C ARG A 164 -17.12 -5.56 16.55
N VAL A 165 -16.42 -5.94 17.59
CA VAL A 165 -16.25 -7.35 17.95
C VAL A 165 -17.61 -8.01 18.18
N PHE A 166 -18.55 -7.27 18.78
CA PHE A 166 -19.93 -7.74 18.97
C PHE A 166 -20.79 -7.65 17.70
N SER A 167 -20.47 -6.76 16.77
CA SER A 167 -21.23 -6.60 15.51
C SER A 167 -20.78 -7.55 14.38
N GLY A 168 -19.78 -8.41 14.63
CA GLY A 168 -19.26 -9.36 13.62
C GLY A 168 -18.36 -8.73 12.55
N LEU A 169 -18.01 -7.44 12.69
CA LEU A 169 -17.01 -6.81 11.83
C LEU A 169 -15.61 -7.15 12.35
N THR A 170 -14.78 -7.72 11.48
CA THR A 170 -13.40 -8.10 11.85
C THR A 170 -12.58 -6.86 12.20
N PRO A 171 -11.77 -6.90 13.28
CA PRO A 171 -10.90 -5.77 13.69
C PRO A 171 -9.83 -5.41 12.64
N ASP A 172 -9.62 -6.29 11.66
CA ASP A 172 -8.58 -6.21 10.64
C ASP A 172 -9.00 -5.42 9.41
N ARG A 173 -10.24 -4.95 9.34
CA ARG A 173 -10.69 -4.12 8.24
C ARG A 173 -10.02 -2.76 8.32
N ALA A 174 -9.02 -2.55 7.46
CA ALA A 174 -8.37 -1.25 7.38
C ALA A 174 -9.40 -0.19 7.03
N PHE A 175 -9.33 0.89 7.77
CA PHE A 175 -10.25 1.99 7.59
C PHE A 175 -9.77 2.85 6.43
N ALA A 176 -10.51 2.83 5.34
CA ALA A 176 -10.29 3.70 4.20
C ALA A 176 -10.67 5.15 4.57
N LEU A 177 -9.69 6.02 4.77
CA LEU A 177 -9.95 7.45 4.72
C LEU A 177 -10.27 7.80 3.26
N ASP A 178 -11.55 7.95 2.94
CA ASP A 178 -12.01 8.48 1.66
C ASP A 178 -11.39 9.87 1.41
N SER A 179 -11.02 10.17 0.18
CA SER A 179 -10.52 11.49 -0.24
C SER A 179 -11.48 12.62 0.12
N LYS A 180 -12.79 12.37 0.09
CA LYS A 180 -13.83 13.32 0.51
C LYS A 180 -13.82 13.59 2.01
N VAL A 181 -13.42 12.62 2.82
CA VAL A 181 -13.28 12.76 4.27
C VAL A 181 -11.96 13.47 4.60
N LYS A 182 -10.88 13.19 3.86
CA LYS A 182 -9.62 13.95 3.95
C LYS A 182 -9.83 15.44 3.71
N ALA A 183 -10.70 15.80 2.79
CA ALA A 183 -11.03 17.21 2.53
C ALA A 183 -11.76 17.89 3.68
N ARG A 184 -12.37 17.15 4.58
CA ARG A 184 -13.08 17.66 5.78
C ARG A 184 -12.20 17.70 7.02
N LEU A 185 -11.11 16.94 7.04
CA LEU A 185 -10.12 17.01 8.10
C LEU A 185 -9.22 18.21 7.79
N PRO A 186 -9.10 19.20 8.69
CA PRO A 186 -8.27 20.38 8.45
C PRO A 186 -6.78 20.07 8.43
N MET A 187 -6.40 18.77 8.46
CA MET A 187 -5.04 18.28 8.46
C MET A 187 -4.91 16.94 7.74
N GLU A 188 -3.87 16.76 6.93
CA GLU A 188 -3.51 15.44 6.43
C GLU A 188 -2.92 14.60 7.55
N MET A 189 -3.65 13.62 8.00
CA MET A 189 -3.29 12.75 9.10
C MET A 189 -2.12 11.79 8.77
N ASP A 190 -1.77 11.63 7.50
CA ASP A 190 -0.63 10.81 7.03
C ASP A 190 0.77 11.38 7.40
N ALA A 191 0.83 12.59 7.96
CA ALA A 191 2.10 13.24 8.30
C ALA A 191 2.70 12.74 9.63
N TYR A 192 1.99 11.90 10.36
CA TYR A 192 2.44 11.36 11.62
C TYR A 192 2.97 9.94 11.41
N SER A 193 4.27 9.75 11.46
CA SER A 193 4.86 8.42 11.36
C SER A 193 4.67 7.63 12.65
N ILE A 194 4.71 6.31 12.54
CA ILE A 194 4.66 5.36 13.67
C ILE A 194 5.72 5.69 14.72
N THR A 195 6.89 6.20 14.31
CA THR A 195 8.00 6.62 15.16
C THR A 195 7.68 7.79 16.09
N ASN A 196 6.64 8.58 15.78
CA ASN A 196 6.22 9.74 16.56
C ASN A 196 4.80 9.62 17.14
N GLY A 197 4.32 8.41 17.39
CA GLY A 197 2.95 8.20 17.87
C GLY A 197 1.89 8.18 16.78
N GLY A 198 2.28 7.96 15.52
CA GLY A 198 1.41 7.98 14.35
C GLY A 198 0.29 6.96 14.32
N LEU A 199 0.38 5.93 15.17
CA LEU A 199 -0.72 5.00 15.39
C LEU A 199 -2.00 5.74 15.82
N ASP A 200 -1.86 6.78 16.62
CA ASP A 200 -2.98 7.50 17.21
C ASP A 200 -3.64 8.47 16.24
N VAL A 201 -2.90 8.98 15.28
CA VAL A 201 -3.42 9.90 14.26
C VAL A 201 -4.29 9.17 13.23
N ASN A 202 -3.88 7.97 12.82
CA ASN A 202 -4.73 7.11 11.98
C ASN A 202 -6.01 6.71 12.73
N LEU A 203 -5.91 6.48 14.03
CA LEU A 203 -7.02 6.17 14.89
C LEU A 203 -8.00 7.35 15.02
N LEU A 204 -7.52 8.58 15.09
CA LEU A 204 -8.35 9.78 15.11
C LEU A 204 -9.12 10.01 13.83
N GLY A 205 -8.47 9.79 12.68
CA GLY A 205 -9.14 9.85 11.38
C GLY A 205 -10.25 8.80 11.25
N ARG A 206 -9.99 7.62 11.77
CA ARG A 206 -10.95 6.53 11.84
C ARG A 206 -12.14 6.89 12.71
N LEU A 207 -11.89 7.40 13.93
CA LEU A 207 -12.95 7.85 14.83
C LEU A 207 -13.80 8.94 14.19
N TRP A 208 -13.21 9.91 13.52
CA TRP A 208 -13.93 10.99 12.83
C TRP A 208 -14.95 10.46 11.82
N VAL A 209 -14.58 9.42 11.08
CA VAL A 209 -15.47 8.83 10.07
C VAL A 209 -16.51 7.93 10.72
N GLU A 210 -16.09 7.02 11.60
CA GLU A 210 -16.98 6.05 12.24
C GLU A 210 -17.97 6.70 13.20
N ALA A 211 -17.54 7.75 13.90
CA ALA A 211 -18.42 8.52 14.76
C ALA A 211 -19.34 9.47 13.98
N GLY A 212 -19.15 9.64 12.67
CA GLY A 212 -19.84 10.65 11.86
C GLY A 212 -21.37 10.56 11.92
N GLU A 213 -21.91 9.38 12.06
CA GLU A 213 -23.34 9.09 12.17
C GLU A 213 -23.82 8.86 13.61
N ASP A 214 -22.89 8.81 14.58
CA ASP A 214 -23.24 8.65 15.99
C ASP A 214 -23.50 10.01 16.63
N ALA A 215 -24.78 10.30 16.88
CA ALA A 215 -25.22 11.58 17.44
C ALA A 215 -24.62 11.90 18.82
N THR A 216 -24.19 10.89 19.57
CA THR A 216 -23.60 11.01 20.91
C THR A 216 -22.11 11.31 20.87
N VAL A 217 -21.37 10.57 20.03
CA VAL A 217 -19.89 10.60 20.04
C VAL A 217 -19.33 11.58 19.01
N ALA A 218 -20.02 11.80 17.89
CA ALA A 218 -19.54 12.71 16.83
C ALA A 218 -19.27 14.13 17.33
N PRO A 219 -20.15 14.77 18.11
CA PRO A 219 -19.91 16.14 18.60
C PRO A 219 -18.65 16.23 19.45
N LEU A 220 -18.42 15.27 20.33
CA LEU A 220 -17.24 15.22 21.18
C LEU A 220 -15.96 14.98 20.38
N ALA A 221 -15.96 14.00 19.50
CA ALA A 221 -14.79 13.71 18.65
C ALA A 221 -14.42 14.91 17.80
N ARG A 222 -15.40 15.60 17.23
CA ARG A 222 -15.20 16.83 16.45
C ARG A 222 -14.69 17.98 17.30
N HIS A 223 -15.25 18.18 18.47
CA HIS A 223 -14.81 19.21 19.41
C HIS A 223 -13.34 19.01 19.82
N LEU A 224 -12.99 17.81 20.26
CA LEU A 224 -11.62 17.49 20.68
C LEU A 224 -10.60 17.61 19.54
N LEU A 225 -10.94 17.14 18.34
CA LEU A 225 -10.08 17.29 17.16
C LEU A 225 -9.91 18.76 16.79
N ASP A 226 -10.97 19.53 16.83
CA ASP A 226 -10.95 20.96 16.52
C ASP A 226 -10.04 21.73 17.51
N MET A 227 -10.12 21.39 18.81
CA MET A 227 -9.23 21.95 19.82
C MET A 227 -7.77 21.61 19.56
N LEU A 228 -7.46 20.34 19.23
CA LEU A 228 -6.10 19.90 18.90
C LEU A 228 -5.52 20.63 17.68
N ILE A 229 -6.34 20.87 16.69
CA ILE A 229 -5.93 21.48 15.43
C ILE A 229 -5.72 22.99 15.58
N ARG A 230 -6.55 23.66 16.37
CA ARG A 230 -6.50 25.12 16.56
C ARG A 230 -5.45 25.58 17.57
N ASP A 231 -5.02 24.71 18.48
CA ASP A 231 -4.01 25.06 19.47
C ASP A 231 -2.63 25.24 18.80
N ASP A 232 -2.13 26.46 18.75
CA ASP A 232 -0.83 26.80 18.15
C ASP A 232 0.35 26.07 18.79
N ARG A 233 0.19 25.57 20.00
CA ARG A 233 1.19 24.78 20.73
C ARG A 233 1.09 23.29 20.43
N ALA A 234 -0.03 22.86 19.87
CA ALA A 234 -0.22 21.46 19.52
C ALA A 234 0.78 21.04 18.45
N LEU A 235 1.31 19.83 18.60
CA LEU A 235 2.26 19.27 17.64
C LEU A 235 1.67 19.24 16.23
N PHE A 236 0.39 18.96 16.10
CA PHE A 236 -0.35 18.97 14.83
C PHE A 236 -0.28 20.31 14.11
N ARG A 237 -0.53 21.42 14.83
CA ARG A 237 -0.44 22.75 14.25
C ARG A 237 0.96 23.08 13.78
N ARG A 238 1.98 22.71 14.58
CA ARG A 238 3.39 22.91 14.20
C ARG A 238 3.77 22.09 12.98
N LEU A 239 3.35 20.83 12.90
CA LEU A 239 3.63 19.96 11.75
C LEU A 239 2.95 20.49 10.48
N ALA A 240 1.69 20.89 10.56
CA ALA A 240 0.98 21.52 9.45
C ALA A 240 1.70 22.79 8.97
N THR A 241 2.13 23.65 9.91
CA THR A 241 2.89 24.87 9.60
C THR A 241 4.25 24.56 8.96
N MET A 242 4.97 23.56 9.49
CA MET A 242 6.26 23.14 8.93
C MET A 242 6.08 22.56 7.51
N ARG A 243 5.04 21.77 7.29
CA ARG A 243 4.73 21.22 5.96
C ARG A 243 4.40 22.33 4.96
N GLN A 244 3.55 23.28 5.34
CA GLN A 244 3.23 24.43 4.50
C GLN A 244 4.49 25.25 4.17
N ARG A 245 5.39 25.46 5.15
CA ARG A 245 6.68 26.14 4.93
C ARG A 245 7.58 25.33 4.00
N LYS A 246 7.63 24.01 4.13
CA LYS A 246 8.39 23.12 3.24
C LYS A 246 7.85 23.18 1.82
N THR A 247 6.53 23.06 1.65
CA THR A 247 5.88 23.15 0.33
C THR A 247 6.08 24.50 -0.33
N ARG A 248 6.11 25.61 0.45
CA ARG A 248 6.42 26.94 -0.07
C ARG A 248 7.90 27.16 -0.39
N ARG A 249 8.81 26.40 0.26
CA ARG A 249 10.26 26.46 0.03
C ARG A 249 10.74 25.50 -1.05
N GLU A 250 9.97 24.47 -1.37
CA GLU A 250 10.28 23.64 -2.53
C GLU A 250 10.12 24.54 -3.76
N PRO A 251 11.20 24.77 -4.52
CA PRO A 251 11.07 25.47 -5.77
C PRO A 251 10.05 24.71 -6.61
N PRO A 252 9.21 25.39 -7.41
CA PRO A 252 8.29 24.71 -8.29
C PRO A 252 9.08 23.63 -9.00
N LYS A 253 8.61 22.35 -8.93
CA LYS A 253 9.28 21.24 -9.58
C LYS A 253 9.60 21.71 -10.96
N LYS A 254 10.89 21.96 -11.24
CA LYS A 254 11.34 22.35 -12.56
C LYS A 254 10.73 21.33 -13.50
N THR A 255 9.79 21.74 -14.31
CA THR A 255 9.29 20.92 -15.40
C THR A 255 10.54 20.52 -16.15
N LYS A 256 10.90 19.24 -16.09
CA LYS A 256 12.04 18.73 -16.85
C LYS A 256 11.83 19.18 -18.29
N PRO A 257 12.84 19.74 -18.94
CA PRO A 257 12.70 20.17 -20.31
C PRO A 257 12.15 19.00 -21.13
N ARG A 258 11.21 19.28 -22.02
CA ARG A 258 10.59 18.23 -22.84
C ARG A 258 11.67 17.59 -23.71
N ASN A 259 12.00 16.34 -23.44
CA ASN A 259 12.91 15.55 -24.23
C ASN A 259 12.11 14.80 -25.29
N ILE A 260 11.82 15.47 -26.40
CA ILE A 260 10.98 14.94 -27.48
C ILE A 260 11.85 14.22 -28.49
N ALA A 261 11.68 12.91 -28.59
CA ALA A 261 12.30 12.11 -29.64
C ALA A 261 11.64 12.40 -31.00
N PRO A 262 12.39 12.78 -32.05
CA PRO A 262 11.81 13.21 -33.33
C PRO A 262 11.25 12.01 -34.12
N VAL A 263 9.95 12.02 -34.40
CA VAL A 263 9.30 10.98 -35.22
C VAL A 263 9.20 11.46 -36.66
N ALA A 264 9.88 10.78 -37.58
CA ALA A 264 9.82 11.12 -38.97
C ALA A 264 8.47 10.76 -39.59
N ALA A 265 7.93 11.61 -40.48
CA ALA A 265 6.62 11.40 -41.10
C ALA A 265 6.50 10.03 -41.83
N ARG A 266 7.56 9.55 -42.42
CA ARG A 266 7.62 8.25 -43.12
C ARG A 266 7.45 7.04 -42.22
N THR A 267 7.63 7.19 -40.88
CA THR A 267 7.50 6.10 -39.89
C THR A 267 6.15 6.09 -39.20
N GLN A 268 5.18 6.83 -39.74
CA GLN A 268 3.87 7.04 -39.13
C GLN A 268 2.80 6.24 -39.88
N ALA A 269 2.93 4.90 -39.93
CA ALA A 269 1.87 4.06 -40.49
C ALA A 269 0.57 4.22 -39.71
N ARG A 270 -0.50 4.57 -40.43
CA ARG A 270 -1.86 4.78 -39.89
C ARG A 270 -2.85 3.72 -40.36
N ASP A 271 -2.53 3.01 -41.42
CA ASP A 271 -3.33 1.90 -41.91
C ASP A 271 -3.04 0.65 -41.06
N PRO A 272 -4.02 0.15 -40.29
CA PRO A 272 -3.83 -1.05 -39.49
C PRO A 272 -3.41 -2.29 -40.29
N GLU A 273 -3.87 -2.41 -41.54
CA GLU A 273 -3.57 -3.58 -42.40
C GLU A 273 -2.13 -3.55 -42.92
N ALA A 274 -1.56 -2.34 -43.07
CA ALA A 274 -0.16 -2.16 -43.50
C ALA A 274 0.83 -2.09 -42.33
N LEU A 275 0.35 -1.92 -41.09
CA LEU A 275 1.17 -1.71 -39.90
C LEU A 275 1.93 -2.99 -39.52
N ARG A 276 3.24 -2.89 -39.38
CA ARG A 276 4.13 -3.99 -38.99
C ARG A 276 4.67 -3.79 -37.59
N TRP A 277 4.46 -4.76 -36.74
CA TRP A 277 4.95 -4.73 -35.37
C TRP A 277 5.68 -6.01 -34.98
N GLY A 278 6.57 -5.91 -34.03
CA GLY A 278 7.31 -7.05 -33.50
C GLY A 278 7.65 -6.88 -32.03
N LEU A 279 8.27 -7.91 -31.49
CA LEU A 279 8.73 -7.93 -30.09
C LEU A 279 10.21 -8.28 -30.02
N VAL A 280 10.83 -7.79 -28.96
CA VAL A 280 12.16 -8.21 -28.53
C VAL A 280 12.09 -8.68 -27.08
N THR A 281 12.73 -9.81 -26.79
CA THR A 281 12.93 -10.32 -25.43
C THR A 281 14.33 -10.89 -25.26
N THR A 282 14.89 -10.74 -24.06
CA THR A 282 16.11 -11.46 -23.65
C THR A 282 15.71 -12.49 -22.61
N LEU A 283 15.92 -13.75 -22.93
CA LEU A 283 15.37 -14.84 -22.12
C LEU A 283 16.41 -15.90 -21.72
N LYS A 284 16.16 -16.46 -20.55
CA LYS A 284 16.72 -17.70 -20.06
C LYS A 284 15.55 -18.46 -19.42
N ALA A 285 14.86 -19.25 -20.23
CA ALA A 285 13.63 -19.94 -19.84
C ALA A 285 13.59 -21.33 -20.49
N PRO A 286 12.87 -22.29 -19.90
CA PRO A 286 12.62 -23.59 -20.53
C PRO A 286 11.99 -23.43 -21.92
N LEU A 287 12.31 -24.35 -22.83
CA LEU A 287 11.78 -24.37 -24.19
C LEU A 287 10.25 -24.20 -24.23
N ARG A 288 9.53 -24.87 -23.36
CA ARG A 288 8.06 -24.80 -23.32
C ARG A 288 7.55 -23.37 -23.09
N GLU A 289 8.17 -22.63 -22.18
CA GLU A 289 7.77 -21.24 -21.89
C GLU A 289 8.15 -20.32 -23.08
N ALA A 290 9.32 -20.50 -23.67
CA ALA A 290 9.71 -19.76 -24.87
C ALA A 290 8.77 -20.04 -26.04
N ALA A 291 8.33 -21.30 -26.22
CA ALA A 291 7.39 -21.69 -27.26
C ALA A 291 5.98 -21.10 -27.03
N ARG A 292 5.48 -21.11 -25.78
CA ARG A 292 4.22 -20.47 -25.40
C ARG A 292 4.24 -18.96 -25.69
N PHE A 293 5.32 -18.29 -25.29
CA PHE A 293 5.52 -16.88 -25.58
C PHE A 293 5.50 -16.59 -27.09
N ALA A 294 6.27 -17.35 -27.86
CA ALA A 294 6.35 -17.16 -29.29
C ALA A 294 5.02 -17.42 -29.99
N ALA A 295 4.38 -18.54 -29.68
CA ALA A 295 3.11 -18.92 -30.29
C ALA A 295 2.01 -17.88 -30.07
N HIS A 296 1.82 -17.43 -28.82
CA HIS A 296 0.83 -16.43 -28.48
C HIS A 296 0.99 -15.14 -29.29
N HIS A 297 2.20 -14.62 -29.36
CA HIS A 297 2.45 -13.35 -30.05
C HIS A 297 2.42 -13.48 -31.59
N LEU A 298 2.76 -14.65 -32.13
CA LEU A 298 2.58 -14.94 -33.55
C LEU A 298 1.10 -15.03 -33.96
N GLU A 299 0.26 -15.63 -33.12
CA GLU A 299 -1.21 -15.63 -33.29
C GLU A 299 -1.82 -14.23 -33.20
N LEU A 300 -1.27 -13.35 -32.33
CA LEU A 300 -1.67 -11.94 -32.30
C LEU A 300 -1.21 -11.15 -33.56
N GLY A 301 -0.48 -11.77 -34.46
CA GLY A 301 -0.06 -11.16 -35.71
C GLY A 301 1.31 -10.48 -35.65
N ALA A 302 2.20 -10.83 -34.73
CA ALA A 302 3.55 -10.31 -34.70
C ALA A 302 4.28 -10.62 -36.04
N HIS A 303 4.88 -9.61 -36.66
CA HIS A 303 5.64 -9.74 -37.90
C HIS A 303 7.06 -10.24 -37.66
N ALA A 304 7.62 -9.97 -36.47
CA ALA A 304 8.92 -10.45 -36.07
C ALA A 304 9.00 -10.63 -34.56
N LEU A 305 9.66 -11.71 -34.10
CA LEU A 305 10.05 -11.93 -32.72
C LEU A 305 11.56 -12.03 -32.64
N HIS A 306 12.22 -11.10 -31.98
CA HIS A 306 13.67 -11.09 -31.75
C HIS A 306 13.97 -11.69 -30.39
N LEU A 307 14.43 -12.95 -30.35
CA LEU A 307 14.72 -13.72 -29.16
C LEU A 307 16.22 -13.75 -28.89
N TYR A 308 16.65 -13.08 -27.85
CA TYR A 308 18.04 -13.08 -27.39
C TYR A 308 18.21 -14.09 -26.26
N LEU A 309 18.80 -15.25 -26.55
CA LEU A 309 19.04 -16.31 -25.59
C LEU A 309 20.25 -15.96 -24.72
N ASP A 310 20.02 -15.72 -23.42
CA ASP A 310 21.07 -15.33 -22.46
C ASP A 310 21.93 -16.51 -21.99
N ALA A 311 21.55 -17.73 -22.33
CA ALA A 311 22.31 -18.97 -22.19
C ALA A 311 22.15 -19.82 -23.48
N PRO A 312 23.11 -20.70 -23.78
CA PRO A 312 22.96 -21.68 -24.85
C PRO A 312 21.78 -22.61 -24.61
N GLU A 313 20.86 -22.68 -25.57
CA GLU A 313 19.66 -23.52 -25.51
C GLU A 313 19.41 -24.17 -26.88
N PRO A 314 20.15 -25.23 -27.23
CA PRO A 314 20.11 -25.86 -28.58
C PRO A 314 18.70 -26.30 -28.97
N ASP A 315 17.93 -26.87 -28.04
CA ASP A 315 16.56 -27.35 -28.31
C ASP A 315 15.62 -26.20 -28.63
N THR A 316 15.77 -25.08 -27.91
CA THR A 316 15.02 -23.84 -28.17
C THR A 316 15.35 -23.28 -29.54
N VAL A 317 16.62 -23.28 -29.92
CA VAL A 317 17.05 -22.85 -31.28
C VAL A 317 16.48 -23.76 -32.35
N ALA A 318 16.58 -25.08 -32.14
CA ALA A 318 16.08 -26.06 -33.12
C ALA A 318 14.57 -26.03 -33.28
N PHE A 319 13.84 -25.84 -32.21
CA PHE A 319 12.38 -25.81 -32.22
C PHE A 319 11.81 -24.50 -32.77
N LEU A 320 12.20 -23.36 -32.21
CA LEU A 320 11.65 -22.05 -32.56
C LEU A 320 12.21 -21.50 -33.88
N GLY A 321 13.47 -21.84 -34.25
CA GLY A 321 14.10 -21.40 -35.49
C GLY A 321 13.45 -21.91 -36.76
N ARG A 322 12.51 -22.86 -36.68
CA ARG A 322 11.71 -23.32 -37.82
C ARG A 322 10.73 -22.26 -38.33
N HIS A 323 10.35 -21.31 -37.47
CA HIS A 323 9.35 -20.33 -37.85
C HIS A 323 9.99 -19.07 -38.47
N PRO A 324 9.60 -18.65 -39.67
CA PRO A 324 10.31 -17.60 -40.42
C PRO A 324 10.24 -16.21 -39.81
N ARG A 325 9.31 -15.96 -38.89
CA ARG A 325 9.17 -14.68 -38.16
C ARG A 325 9.94 -14.66 -36.84
N ILE A 326 10.67 -15.72 -36.49
CA ILE A 326 11.45 -15.80 -35.25
C ILE A 326 12.94 -15.64 -35.59
N HIS A 327 13.55 -14.62 -35.00
CA HIS A 327 14.97 -14.32 -35.15
C HIS A 327 15.68 -14.59 -33.81
N ILE A 328 16.52 -15.63 -33.80
CA ILE A 328 17.21 -16.06 -32.58
C ILE A 328 18.65 -15.57 -32.59
N THR A 329 19.06 -14.93 -31.50
CA THR A 329 20.45 -14.55 -31.24
C THR A 329 20.92 -15.23 -29.96
N GLN A 330 21.96 -16.05 -30.03
CA GLN A 330 22.58 -16.67 -28.84
C GLN A 330 23.63 -15.73 -28.26
N CYS A 331 23.35 -15.14 -27.10
CA CYS A 331 24.20 -14.15 -26.40
C CYS A 331 25.33 -14.81 -25.62
N THR A 332 26.12 -15.66 -26.29
CA THR A 332 27.32 -16.28 -25.69
C THR A 332 28.42 -15.25 -25.43
N ASP A 333 29.44 -15.62 -24.67
CA ASP A 333 30.60 -14.74 -24.48
C ASP A 333 31.34 -14.49 -25.79
N GLY A 334 31.27 -15.45 -26.76
CA GLY A 334 31.74 -15.27 -28.12
C GLY A 334 31.02 -14.15 -28.85
N TRP A 335 29.69 -14.16 -28.80
CA TRP A 335 28.85 -13.11 -29.39
C TRP A 335 29.14 -11.73 -28.78
N TRP A 336 29.29 -11.63 -27.44
CA TRP A 336 29.65 -10.36 -26.81
C TRP A 336 31.00 -9.82 -27.24
N ARG A 337 31.97 -10.70 -27.42
CA ARG A 337 33.30 -10.32 -27.97
C ARG A 337 33.21 -9.87 -29.43
N GLU A 338 32.44 -10.58 -30.26
CA GLU A 338 32.23 -10.23 -31.67
C GLU A 338 31.64 -8.83 -31.85
N ILE A 339 30.67 -8.46 -31.00
CA ILE A 339 30.10 -7.11 -31.06
C ILE A 339 30.97 -6.04 -30.36
N GLY A 340 32.18 -6.39 -29.90
CA GLY A 340 33.15 -5.48 -29.31
C GLY A 340 32.78 -4.96 -27.93
N LYS A 341 32.04 -5.76 -27.13
CA LYS A 341 31.58 -5.35 -25.81
C LYS A 341 31.80 -6.43 -24.75
N PRO A 342 32.15 -6.07 -23.50
CA PRO A 342 32.11 -7.01 -22.39
C PRO A 342 30.65 -7.39 -22.10
N ARG A 343 30.43 -8.66 -21.76
CA ARG A 343 29.11 -9.10 -21.31
C ARG A 343 28.76 -8.43 -19.97
N PRO A 344 27.68 -7.63 -19.87
CA PRO A 344 27.29 -7.01 -18.61
C PRO A 344 26.88 -8.07 -17.58
N GLU A 345 27.29 -7.91 -16.33
CA GLU A 345 26.87 -8.80 -15.24
C GLU A 345 25.37 -8.69 -14.95
N ALA A 346 24.87 -7.46 -14.91
CA ALA A 346 23.46 -7.21 -14.63
C ALA A 346 22.58 -7.59 -15.83
N HIS A 347 21.60 -8.47 -15.58
CA HIS A 347 20.66 -8.92 -16.60
C HIS A 347 19.92 -7.76 -17.27
N GLN A 348 19.50 -6.76 -16.49
CA GLN A 348 18.81 -5.57 -16.99
C GLN A 348 19.62 -4.79 -18.02
N LEU A 349 20.94 -4.76 -17.88
CA LEU A 349 21.82 -4.11 -18.86
C LEU A 349 21.90 -4.92 -20.16
N ARG A 350 21.90 -6.26 -20.07
CA ARG A 350 21.85 -7.15 -21.24
C ARG A 350 20.53 -6.98 -21.99
N GLN A 351 19.39 -6.97 -21.27
CA GLN A 351 18.07 -6.71 -21.85
C GLN A 351 18.02 -5.37 -22.60
N ALA A 352 18.44 -4.29 -21.94
CA ALA A 352 18.44 -2.95 -22.56
C ALA A 352 19.38 -2.86 -23.78
N HIS A 353 20.52 -3.56 -23.75
CA HIS A 353 21.44 -3.63 -24.88
C HIS A 353 20.79 -4.33 -26.09
N ASN A 354 20.25 -5.52 -25.86
CA ASN A 354 19.63 -6.36 -26.89
C ASN A 354 18.39 -5.67 -27.49
N ALA A 355 17.53 -5.08 -26.62
CA ALA A 355 16.38 -4.33 -27.10
C ALA A 355 16.76 -3.10 -27.91
N THR A 356 17.83 -2.37 -27.53
CA THR A 356 18.32 -1.23 -28.28
C THR A 356 18.89 -1.65 -29.62
N ARG A 357 19.58 -2.79 -29.69
CA ARG A 357 20.09 -3.35 -30.93
C ARG A 357 18.93 -3.74 -31.88
N ALA A 358 17.97 -4.52 -31.36
CA ALA A 358 16.79 -4.90 -32.14
C ALA A 358 16.02 -3.68 -32.67
N LEU A 359 15.87 -2.61 -31.84
CA LEU A 359 15.23 -1.36 -32.25
C LEU A 359 15.93 -0.71 -33.47
N ARG A 360 17.26 -0.78 -33.53
CA ARG A 360 18.03 -0.26 -34.66
C ARG A 360 17.93 -1.15 -35.89
N ASP A 361 18.08 -2.45 -35.67
CA ASP A 361 18.12 -3.45 -36.75
C ASP A 361 16.75 -3.58 -37.46
N THR A 362 15.65 -3.22 -36.76
CA THR A 362 14.28 -3.23 -37.31
C THR A 362 13.85 -1.91 -37.95
N ALA A 363 14.76 -0.92 -38.04
CA ALA A 363 14.47 0.34 -38.72
C ALA A 363 14.12 0.12 -40.18
N GLY A 364 12.95 0.59 -40.62
CA GLY A 364 12.46 0.42 -42.01
C GLY A 364 11.75 -0.92 -42.30
N THR A 365 11.77 -1.88 -41.36
CA THR A 365 11.05 -3.16 -41.49
C THR A 365 9.85 -3.27 -40.56
N LEU A 366 9.88 -2.62 -39.39
CA LEU A 366 8.79 -2.52 -38.44
C LEU A 366 8.41 -1.06 -38.17
N ASP A 367 7.14 -0.83 -37.90
CA ASP A 367 6.62 0.45 -37.42
C ASP A 367 6.71 0.58 -35.90
N TRP A 368 6.59 -0.56 -35.20
CA TRP A 368 6.65 -0.63 -33.74
C TRP A 368 7.39 -1.88 -33.26
N LEU A 369 8.28 -1.70 -32.29
CA LEU A 369 8.95 -2.79 -31.58
C LEU A 369 8.64 -2.72 -30.09
N GLY A 370 8.02 -3.75 -29.52
CA GLY A 370 7.76 -3.90 -28.09
C GLY A 370 8.90 -4.63 -27.38
N HIS A 371 9.29 -4.17 -26.20
CA HIS A 371 10.24 -4.88 -25.32
C HIS A 371 9.49 -5.44 -24.12
N ILE A 372 9.37 -6.76 -24.04
CA ILE A 372 8.67 -7.49 -22.97
C ILE A 372 9.49 -8.71 -22.51
N ASP A 373 9.19 -9.23 -21.32
CA ASP A 373 9.83 -10.43 -20.79
C ASP A 373 9.11 -11.71 -21.25
N VAL A 374 9.78 -12.87 -21.16
CA VAL A 374 9.23 -14.15 -21.65
C VAL A 374 8.00 -14.65 -20.90
N ASP A 375 7.80 -14.19 -19.67
CA ASP A 375 6.65 -14.47 -18.82
C ASP A 375 5.54 -13.41 -18.91
N GLU A 376 5.65 -12.51 -19.90
CA GLU A 376 4.69 -11.45 -20.17
C GLU A 376 3.99 -11.67 -21.52
N TYR A 377 2.66 -11.47 -21.54
CA TYR A 377 1.79 -11.73 -22.68
C TYR A 377 0.93 -10.51 -23.00
N LEU A 378 0.88 -10.13 -24.26
CA LEU A 378 0.01 -9.05 -24.73
C LEU A 378 -1.45 -9.50 -24.74
N LEU A 379 -2.34 -8.71 -24.13
CA LEU A 379 -3.76 -8.98 -23.99
C LEU A 379 -4.57 -7.80 -24.57
N PRO A 380 -4.76 -7.73 -25.89
CA PRO A 380 -5.47 -6.64 -26.53
C PRO A 380 -7.01 -6.81 -26.45
N ASP A 381 -7.74 -5.69 -26.27
CA ASP A 381 -9.20 -5.64 -26.36
C ASP A 381 -9.69 -5.70 -27.83
N THR A 382 -8.86 -5.22 -28.75
CA THR A 382 -9.10 -5.24 -30.20
C THR A 382 -7.78 -5.58 -30.92
N PRO A 383 -7.77 -5.95 -32.20
CA PRO A 383 -6.55 -6.29 -32.90
C PRO A 383 -5.44 -5.25 -32.70
N LEU A 384 -4.27 -5.71 -32.26
CA LEU A 384 -3.14 -4.83 -31.87
C LEU A 384 -2.73 -3.81 -32.95
N PRO A 385 -2.73 -4.14 -34.27
CA PRO A 385 -2.43 -3.14 -35.29
C PRO A 385 -3.37 -1.94 -35.27
N ARG A 386 -4.66 -2.12 -34.94
CA ARG A 386 -5.62 -1.01 -34.81
C ARG A 386 -5.29 -0.10 -33.62
N LEU A 387 -4.89 -0.68 -32.50
CA LEU A 387 -4.49 0.09 -31.32
C LEU A 387 -3.21 0.91 -31.59
N LEU A 388 -2.23 0.31 -32.26
CA LEU A 388 -0.96 0.97 -32.61
C LEU A 388 -1.14 2.05 -33.68
N ALA A 389 -2.00 1.83 -34.67
CA ALA A 389 -2.30 2.80 -35.72
C ALA A 389 -3.05 4.03 -35.20
N ALA A 390 -3.82 3.88 -34.15
CA ALA A 390 -4.56 4.98 -33.50
C ALA A 390 -3.67 5.91 -32.66
N ILE A 391 -2.39 5.57 -32.44
CA ILE A 391 -1.46 6.40 -31.67
C ILE A 391 -1.12 7.64 -32.48
N ASP A 392 -1.25 8.83 -31.85
CA ASP A 392 -0.87 10.08 -32.47
C ASP A 392 0.57 10.02 -33.02
N PRO A 393 0.78 10.44 -34.27
CA PRO A 393 2.09 10.36 -34.94
C PRO A 393 3.25 11.02 -34.19
N SER A 394 3.00 12.02 -33.37
CA SER A 394 4.03 12.70 -32.57
C SER A 394 4.63 11.85 -31.45
N HIS A 395 3.99 10.75 -31.08
CA HIS A 395 4.49 9.88 -30.03
C HIS A 395 5.54 8.89 -30.55
N ALA A 396 6.72 8.91 -29.96
CA ALA A 396 7.82 8.01 -30.25
C ALA A 396 7.68 6.65 -29.56
N ALA A 397 6.88 6.58 -28.51
CA ALA A 397 6.69 5.38 -27.71
C ALA A 397 5.26 5.27 -27.15
N ALA A 398 4.85 4.03 -26.83
CA ALA A 398 3.56 3.72 -26.24
C ALA A 398 3.75 2.71 -25.10
N ARG A 399 3.21 3.04 -23.93
CA ARG A 399 3.31 2.23 -22.71
C ARG A 399 2.13 1.28 -22.58
N VAL A 400 2.42 0.00 -22.39
CA VAL A 400 1.43 -1.03 -22.11
C VAL A 400 1.21 -1.12 -20.60
N GLN A 401 -0.04 -1.21 -20.19
CA GLN A 401 -0.40 -1.31 -18.76
C GLN A 401 -0.23 -2.75 -18.28
N PRO A 402 0.42 -2.97 -17.12
CA PRO A 402 0.58 -4.31 -16.59
C PRO A 402 -0.73 -4.84 -15.97
N ALA A 403 -0.87 -6.16 -16.05
CA ALA A 403 -1.87 -6.95 -15.35
C ALA A 403 -1.17 -8.20 -14.81
N GLU A 404 -1.35 -8.55 -13.55
CA GLU A 404 -0.69 -9.69 -12.92
C GLU A 404 -1.60 -10.91 -12.90
N ALA A 405 -1.15 -12.04 -13.44
CA ALA A 405 -1.93 -13.28 -13.48
C ALA A 405 -2.18 -13.83 -12.07
N LEU A 406 -3.41 -14.25 -11.80
CA LEU A 406 -3.74 -15.02 -10.61
C LEU A 406 -3.27 -16.47 -10.76
N ALA A 407 -2.86 -17.08 -9.66
CA ALA A 407 -2.25 -18.39 -9.63
C ALA A 407 -3.29 -19.52 -9.60
N GLY A 408 -3.10 -20.54 -10.44
CA GLY A 408 -3.93 -21.76 -10.42
C GLY A 408 -5.16 -21.75 -11.34
N GLY A 409 -5.58 -20.60 -11.86
CA GLY A 409 -6.77 -20.45 -12.71
C GLY A 409 -6.52 -20.64 -14.20
N GLY A 410 -5.50 -21.38 -14.61
CA GLY A 410 -5.18 -21.59 -16.04
C GLY A 410 -4.68 -20.35 -16.77
N GLY A 411 -4.48 -19.24 -16.08
CA GLY A 411 -4.05 -17.97 -16.66
C GLY A 411 -5.16 -17.19 -17.35
N GLN A 412 -6.37 -17.30 -16.85
CA GLN A 412 -7.54 -16.58 -17.39
C GLN A 412 -7.85 -15.28 -16.64
N HIS A 413 -7.47 -15.20 -15.36
CA HIS A 413 -7.77 -14.07 -14.49
C HIS A 413 -6.50 -13.28 -14.16
N PHE A 414 -6.62 -11.97 -14.28
CA PHE A 414 -5.52 -11.04 -14.01
C PHE A 414 -6.02 -9.92 -13.11
N LYS A 415 -5.22 -9.53 -12.15
CA LYS A 415 -5.46 -8.34 -11.35
C LYS A 415 -4.84 -7.11 -12.02
N LEU A 416 -5.57 -6.00 -12.01
CA LEU A 416 -5.11 -4.70 -12.47
C LEU A 416 -4.53 -3.90 -11.30
N THR A 417 -3.71 -2.89 -11.60
CA THR A 417 -3.17 -2.00 -10.57
C THR A 417 -4.07 -0.80 -10.35
N HIS A 418 -4.36 -0.46 -9.10
CA HIS A 418 -5.07 0.76 -8.75
C HIS A 418 -4.10 1.95 -8.73
N LYS A 419 -4.30 2.91 -9.63
CA LYS A 419 -3.39 4.04 -9.84
C LYS A 419 -3.82 5.35 -9.19
N ALA A 420 -5.11 5.50 -8.85
CA ALA A 420 -5.59 6.69 -8.17
C ALA A 420 -4.91 6.84 -6.80
N ALA A 421 -4.08 7.86 -6.65
CA ALA A 421 -3.18 8.00 -5.49
C ALA A 421 -3.93 8.23 -4.18
N ASP A 422 -5.08 8.90 -4.25
CA ASP A 422 -5.96 9.27 -3.15
C ASP A 422 -6.77 8.09 -2.59
N GLN A 423 -7.12 7.11 -3.43
CA GLN A 423 -7.93 5.96 -3.04
C GLN A 423 -7.14 4.64 -3.01
N ARG A 424 -5.90 4.65 -3.48
CA ARG A 424 -5.12 3.42 -3.69
C ARG A 424 -5.03 2.54 -2.46
N LYS A 425 -4.68 3.11 -1.32
CA LYS A 425 -4.49 2.35 -0.09
C LYS A 425 -5.80 1.69 0.37
N ALA A 426 -6.89 2.43 0.29
CA ALA A 426 -8.21 1.97 0.68
C ALA A 426 -8.67 0.78 -0.18
N VAL A 427 -8.61 0.95 -1.49
CA VAL A 427 -9.02 -0.10 -2.45
C VAL A 427 -8.15 -1.33 -2.30
N VAL A 428 -6.83 -1.17 -2.24
CA VAL A 428 -5.91 -2.31 -2.11
C VAL A 428 -6.09 -3.03 -0.77
N GLN A 429 -6.40 -2.31 0.30
CA GLN A 429 -6.68 -2.92 1.60
C GLN A 429 -8.03 -3.64 1.64
N ASP A 430 -9.04 -3.16 0.92
CA ASP A 430 -10.33 -3.86 0.82
C ASP A 430 -10.20 -5.16 0.01
N ILE A 431 -9.37 -5.14 -1.03
CA ILE A 431 -9.09 -6.33 -1.85
C ILE A 431 -8.24 -7.36 -1.06
N TYR A 432 -7.20 -6.89 -0.36
CA TYR A 432 -6.25 -7.72 0.40
C TYR A 432 -6.26 -7.33 1.88
N PRO A 433 -7.17 -7.91 2.68
CA PRO A 433 -7.41 -7.45 4.05
C PRO A 433 -6.19 -7.50 4.97
N THR A 434 -5.32 -8.51 4.82
CA THR A 434 -4.13 -8.67 5.65
C THR A 434 -2.94 -7.88 5.12
N PHE A 435 -2.67 -7.98 3.81
CA PHE A 435 -1.42 -7.49 3.22
C PHE A 435 -1.54 -6.23 2.37
N GLY A 436 -2.75 -5.73 2.14
CA GLY A 436 -3.01 -4.63 1.21
C GLY A 436 -2.24 -3.35 1.50
N MET A 437 -2.00 -3.03 2.79
CA MET A 437 -1.22 -1.83 3.16
C MET A 437 0.23 -1.86 2.67
N HIS A 438 0.78 -3.05 2.46
CA HIS A 438 2.17 -3.30 2.06
C HIS A 438 2.33 -3.50 0.56
N LEU A 439 1.19 -3.58 -0.17
CA LEU A 439 1.17 -3.75 -1.61
C LEU A 439 0.99 -2.41 -2.32
N TYR A 440 1.91 -2.06 -3.19
CA TYR A 440 1.73 -0.88 -4.03
C TYR A 440 0.80 -1.20 -5.21
N GLY A 441 -0.44 -0.71 -5.13
CA GLY A 441 -1.44 -0.94 -6.17
C GLY A 441 -1.89 -2.39 -6.32
N GLY A 442 -1.59 -3.27 -5.36
CA GLY A 442 -2.01 -4.67 -5.34
C GLY A 442 -1.06 -5.64 -6.08
N PHE A 443 0.09 -5.17 -6.56
CA PHE A 443 1.04 -5.98 -7.32
C PHE A 443 2.24 -6.45 -6.50
N LEU A 444 2.77 -7.60 -6.87
CA LEU A 444 4.08 -8.10 -6.44
C LEU A 444 5.19 -7.64 -7.38
N SER A 445 4.86 -7.49 -8.65
CA SER A 445 5.77 -7.12 -9.72
C SER A 445 5.80 -5.60 -9.96
N HIS A 446 6.37 -5.20 -11.06
CA HIS A 446 6.62 -3.81 -11.40
C HIS A 446 5.40 -3.13 -12.05
N HIS A 447 5.05 -1.92 -11.59
CA HIS A 447 3.88 -1.16 -12.07
C HIS A 447 4.12 -0.34 -13.33
N SER A 448 5.38 -0.22 -13.76
CA SER A 448 5.72 0.66 -14.88
C SER A 448 5.22 0.18 -16.23
N GLY A 449 4.85 -1.11 -16.31
CA GLY A 449 4.51 -1.75 -17.60
C GLY A 449 5.70 -1.80 -18.54
N LYS A 450 5.44 -2.13 -19.78
CA LYS A 450 6.44 -2.23 -20.84
C LYS A 450 6.14 -1.24 -21.96
N ILE A 451 7.03 -1.16 -22.93
CA ILE A 451 6.96 -0.09 -23.92
C ILE A 451 7.13 -0.61 -25.35
N PHE A 452 6.28 -0.12 -26.24
CA PHE A 452 6.51 -0.14 -27.68
C PHE A 452 7.22 1.15 -28.08
N ALA A 453 8.20 1.05 -28.94
CA ALA A 453 8.93 2.19 -29.48
C ALA A 453 8.92 2.16 -31.02
N ARG A 454 8.94 3.33 -31.66
CA ARG A 454 9.12 3.44 -33.10
C ARG A 454 10.61 3.23 -33.46
N PRO A 455 10.94 2.25 -34.30
CA PRO A 455 12.31 2.07 -34.82
C PRO A 455 12.77 3.25 -35.69
N GLY A 456 14.09 3.37 -35.87
CA GLY A 456 14.66 4.35 -36.80
C GLY A 456 14.79 5.78 -36.29
N ILE A 457 14.45 6.05 -35.00
CA ILE A 457 14.71 7.34 -34.38
C ILE A 457 16.17 7.37 -33.90
N PRO A 458 17.03 8.30 -34.42
CA PRO A 458 18.41 8.40 -33.98
C PRO A 458 18.58 8.68 -32.50
N GLU A 459 19.71 8.32 -31.92
CA GLU A 459 20.09 8.59 -30.52
C GLU A 459 19.09 8.02 -29.48
N THR A 460 18.28 7.01 -29.89
CA THR A 460 17.37 6.33 -28.95
C THR A 460 17.97 5.05 -28.39
N ARG A 461 17.55 4.73 -27.15
CA ARG A 461 17.82 3.46 -26.47
C ARG A 461 16.53 2.90 -25.90
N LEU A 462 16.23 1.65 -26.21
CA LEU A 462 15.06 0.96 -25.68
C LEU A 462 15.43 0.28 -24.35
N GLY A 463 14.97 0.85 -23.26
CA GLY A 463 15.13 0.28 -21.92
C GLY A 463 14.03 -0.74 -21.61
N ILE A 464 14.01 -1.20 -20.36
CA ILE A 464 13.02 -2.18 -19.89
C ILE A 464 11.62 -1.52 -19.79
N HIS A 465 11.56 -0.28 -19.32
CA HIS A 465 10.31 0.42 -19.06
C HIS A 465 10.19 1.79 -19.75
N ALA A 466 11.18 2.21 -20.49
CA ALA A 466 11.19 3.53 -21.12
C ALA A 466 12.02 3.57 -22.40
N LEU A 467 11.60 4.39 -23.34
CA LEU A 467 12.44 4.84 -24.44
C LEU A 467 13.28 6.03 -23.95
N LYS A 468 14.59 5.95 -24.11
CA LYS A 468 15.50 7.08 -23.85
C LYS A 468 15.91 7.73 -25.16
N TYR A 469 15.93 9.04 -25.19
CA TYR A 469 16.44 9.85 -26.28
C TYR A 469 17.57 10.74 -25.73
N ARG A 470 18.74 10.70 -26.35
CA ARG A 470 19.94 11.43 -25.86
C ARG A 470 20.28 11.15 -24.40
N GLY A 471 20.08 9.91 -23.97
CA GLY A 471 20.39 9.48 -22.58
C GLY A 471 19.27 9.67 -21.57
N GLU A 472 18.32 10.57 -21.79
CA GLU A 472 17.19 10.87 -20.91
C GLU A 472 15.89 10.20 -21.40
N GLU A 473 14.91 10.01 -20.52
CA GLU A 473 13.61 9.45 -20.90
C GLU A 473 12.89 10.36 -21.89
N ALA A 474 12.41 9.79 -23.00
CA ALA A 474 11.62 10.51 -24.00
C ALA A 474 10.25 10.89 -23.41
N THR A 475 9.89 12.18 -23.49
CA THR A 475 8.65 12.72 -22.91
C THR A 475 7.43 12.57 -23.83
N ASN A 476 7.63 12.24 -25.12
CA ASN A 476 6.56 11.97 -26.08
C ASN A 476 6.20 10.47 -26.15
N ALA A 477 5.97 9.89 -24.97
CA ALA A 477 5.37 8.57 -24.82
C ALA A 477 3.90 8.72 -24.41
N THR A 478 3.03 7.84 -24.91
CA THR A 478 1.61 7.76 -24.54
C THR A 478 1.31 6.45 -23.81
N VAL A 479 0.13 6.36 -23.20
CA VAL A 479 -0.39 5.10 -22.67
C VAL A 479 -1.27 4.44 -23.72
N LEU A 480 -0.96 3.21 -24.07
CA LEU A 480 -1.75 2.42 -25.02
C LEU A 480 -2.96 1.82 -24.30
N ARG A 481 -4.10 2.47 -24.46
CA ARG A 481 -5.37 1.99 -23.88
C ARG A 481 -5.91 0.81 -24.68
N GLY A 482 -6.56 -0.12 -24.01
CA GLY A 482 -7.10 -1.33 -24.63
C GLY A 482 -6.06 -2.41 -24.90
N LEU A 483 -4.83 -2.23 -24.39
CA LEU A 483 -3.81 -3.26 -24.35
C LEU A 483 -3.28 -3.44 -22.94
N TYR A 484 -3.31 -4.67 -22.45
CA TYR A 484 -2.73 -5.05 -21.17
C TYR A 484 -1.57 -6.00 -21.36
N LEU A 485 -0.67 -6.02 -20.39
CA LEU A 485 0.48 -6.92 -20.33
C LEU A 485 0.23 -7.93 -19.20
N GLY A 486 -0.24 -9.12 -19.53
CA GLY A 486 -0.47 -10.22 -18.59
C GLY A 486 0.86 -10.79 -18.13
N HIS A 487 1.24 -10.57 -16.89
CA HIS A 487 2.49 -11.00 -16.29
C HIS A 487 2.30 -12.21 -15.39
N PHE A 488 2.89 -13.34 -15.73
CA PHE A 488 2.84 -14.59 -14.97
C PHE A 488 3.91 -14.61 -13.86
N HIS A 489 3.89 -13.59 -12.99
CA HIS A 489 4.89 -13.42 -11.95
C HIS A 489 4.90 -14.57 -10.93
N ALA A 490 3.75 -15.02 -10.47
CA ALA A 490 3.59 -16.10 -9.50
C ALA A 490 2.49 -17.08 -9.93
N PRO A 491 2.67 -17.81 -11.06
CA PRO A 491 1.61 -18.63 -11.66
C PRO A 491 1.21 -19.85 -10.83
N SER A 492 2.05 -20.27 -9.86
CA SER A 492 1.79 -21.35 -8.92
C SER A 492 2.56 -21.13 -7.62
N TRP A 493 2.16 -21.83 -6.57
CA TRP A 493 2.88 -21.85 -5.30
C TRP A 493 4.34 -22.31 -5.45
N ASP A 494 4.57 -23.39 -6.19
CA ASP A 494 5.91 -23.92 -6.40
C ASP A 494 6.82 -22.93 -7.14
N HIS A 495 6.27 -22.22 -8.14
CA HIS A 495 6.99 -21.16 -8.82
C HIS A 495 7.28 -19.97 -7.90
N PHE A 496 6.31 -19.54 -7.09
CA PHE A 496 6.50 -18.48 -6.11
C PHE A 496 7.61 -18.85 -5.13
N ARG A 497 7.56 -20.04 -4.54
CA ARG A 497 8.52 -20.54 -3.56
C ARG A 497 9.92 -20.69 -4.15
N SER A 498 10.05 -21.32 -5.32
CA SER A 498 11.35 -21.56 -5.96
C SER A 498 12.09 -20.27 -6.36
N HIS A 499 11.37 -19.20 -6.62
CA HIS A 499 11.94 -17.90 -7.00
C HIS A 499 12.03 -16.91 -5.83
N PHE A 500 11.54 -17.27 -4.65
CA PHE A 500 11.44 -16.38 -3.50
C PHE A 500 12.79 -15.79 -3.08
N GLU A 501 13.79 -16.63 -2.84
CA GLU A 501 15.13 -16.19 -2.41
C GLU A 501 15.83 -15.32 -3.45
N PHE A 502 15.71 -15.66 -4.72
CA PHE A 502 16.24 -14.82 -5.80
C PHE A 502 15.58 -13.44 -5.83
N ARG A 503 14.26 -13.39 -5.67
CA ARG A 503 13.50 -12.12 -5.66
C ARG A 503 13.80 -11.28 -4.43
N ARG A 504 14.03 -11.90 -3.27
CA ARG A 504 14.43 -11.25 -2.03
C ARG A 504 15.84 -10.66 -2.13
N SER A 505 16.78 -11.38 -2.69
CA SER A 505 18.19 -10.95 -2.76
C SER A 505 18.50 -10.02 -3.94
N LYS A 506 17.93 -10.26 -5.13
CA LYS A 506 18.29 -9.56 -6.39
C LYS A 506 17.09 -9.02 -7.17
N GLY A 507 15.86 -9.38 -6.78
CA GLY A 507 14.65 -9.10 -7.54
C GLY A 507 13.74 -8.03 -6.95
N SER A 508 12.42 -8.23 -7.14
CA SER A 508 11.37 -7.27 -6.79
C SER A 508 11.11 -7.13 -5.30
N TYR A 509 11.50 -8.11 -4.47
CA TYR A 509 11.32 -8.12 -3.01
C TYR A 509 12.57 -7.69 -2.25
N ARG A 510 13.62 -7.21 -2.93
CA ARG A 510 14.84 -6.76 -2.26
C ARG A 510 14.59 -5.51 -1.44
N ASP A 511 15.23 -5.43 -0.27
CA ASP A 511 15.27 -4.23 0.54
C ASP A 511 15.91 -3.06 -0.24
N ARG A 512 15.30 -1.89 -0.11
CA ARG A 512 15.79 -0.63 -0.67
C ARG A 512 15.98 0.34 0.49
N ALA A 513 17.18 0.41 1.01
CA ALA A 513 17.63 1.09 2.22
C ALA A 513 17.20 2.57 2.44
N GLU A 514 16.37 3.15 1.59
CA GLU A 514 15.99 4.57 1.63
C GLU A 514 14.49 4.82 1.87
N ARG A 515 13.72 3.87 2.43
CA ARG A 515 12.29 4.07 2.64
C ARG A 515 11.89 4.05 4.10
N ASP A 516 11.33 5.14 4.58
CA ASP A 516 10.74 5.31 5.92
C ASP A 516 9.43 4.52 6.16
N LYS A 517 9.12 3.52 5.37
CA LYS A 517 7.83 2.78 5.46
C LYS A 517 8.06 1.29 5.27
N THR A 518 7.41 0.51 6.12
CA THR A 518 7.27 -0.94 5.95
C THR A 518 6.66 -1.23 4.58
N ASP A 519 7.43 -1.83 3.72
CA ASP A 519 7.01 -2.18 2.37
C ASP A 519 6.91 -3.70 2.18
N LEU A 520 6.69 -4.13 0.94
CA LEU A 520 6.58 -5.55 0.62
C LEU A 520 7.85 -6.33 1.00
N SER A 521 9.05 -5.73 0.93
CA SER A 521 10.29 -6.41 1.27
C SER A 521 10.38 -6.75 2.76
N ASP A 522 9.94 -5.84 3.62
CA ASP A 522 9.91 -6.05 5.06
C ASP A 522 8.93 -7.15 5.45
N ILE A 523 7.75 -7.15 4.82
CA ILE A 523 6.76 -8.20 5.05
C ILE A 523 7.25 -9.56 4.58
N MET A 524 7.90 -9.63 3.41
CA MET A 524 8.48 -10.88 2.90
C MET A 524 9.61 -11.40 3.79
N ALA A 525 10.45 -10.50 4.33
CA ALA A 525 11.49 -10.87 5.29
C ALA A 525 10.86 -11.40 6.59
N PHE A 526 9.91 -10.67 7.15
CA PHE A 526 9.20 -11.08 8.36
C PHE A 526 8.53 -12.44 8.22
N LEU A 527 7.74 -12.63 7.15
CA LEU A 527 7.05 -13.91 6.92
C LEU A 527 8.03 -15.07 6.76
N ALA A 528 9.14 -14.86 6.06
CA ALA A 528 10.13 -15.91 5.86
C ALA A 528 10.91 -16.27 7.15
N GLU A 529 11.23 -15.28 7.98
CA GLU A 529 12.09 -15.43 9.16
C GLU A 529 11.31 -15.86 10.40
N GLU A 530 10.08 -15.32 10.59
CA GLU A 530 9.29 -15.57 11.81
C GLU A 530 8.21 -16.66 11.62
N GLU A 531 7.59 -16.71 10.43
CA GLU A 531 6.45 -17.61 10.17
C GLU A 531 6.81 -18.76 9.21
N GLY A 532 7.95 -18.68 8.55
CA GLY A 532 8.43 -19.69 7.61
C GLY A 532 7.52 -19.90 6.41
N GLU A 533 7.48 -21.14 5.90
CA GLU A 533 6.70 -21.50 4.70
C GLU A 533 5.19 -21.28 4.89
N ALA A 534 4.68 -21.49 6.10
CA ALA A 534 3.27 -21.30 6.42
C ALA A 534 2.82 -19.84 6.26
N GLY A 535 3.62 -18.87 6.75
CA GLY A 535 3.35 -17.45 6.58
C GLY A 535 3.40 -17.00 5.12
N LEU A 536 4.39 -17.48 4.38
CA LEU A 536 4.49 -17.23 2.94
C LEU A 536 3.31 -17.83 2.17
N ARG A 537 2.78 -18.97 2.63
CA ARG A 537 1.60 -19.60 2.04
C ARG A 537 0.34 -18.77 2.26
N ILE A 538 0.13 -18.24 3.47
CA ILE A 538 -0.99 -17.33 3.78
C ILE A 538 -0.94 -16.09 2.87
N PHE A 539 0.24 -15.52 2.70
CA PHE A 539 0.45 -14.40 1.79
C PHE A 539 0.08 -14.76 0.34
N PHE A 540 0.60 -15.89 -0.16
CA PHE A 540 0.33 -16.35 -1.52
C PHE A 540 -1.15 -16.60 -1.76
N ASP A 541 -1.84 -17.25 -0.81
CA ASP A 541 -3.26 -17.57 -0.93
C ASP A 541 -4.13 -16.29 -0.95
N GLU A 542 -3.80 -15.26 -0.17
CA GLU A 542 -4.54 -14.00 -0.20
C GLU A 542 -4.24 -13.15 -1.43
N VAL A 543 -2.97 -13.09 -1.87
CA VAL A 543 -2.54 -12.09 -2.85
C VAL A 543 -2.42 -12.64 -4.26
N CYS A 544 -2.11 -13.93 -4.40
CA CYS A 544 -1.79 -14.54 -5.68
C CYS A 544 -2.82 -15.56 -6.17
N ALA A 545 -3.46 -16.33 -5.26
CA ALA A 545 -4.28 -17.45 -5.64
C ALA A 545 -5.57 -17.02 -6.37
N ASP A 546 -5.94 -17.76 -7.41
CA ASP A 546 -7.18 -17.54 -8.17
C ASP A 546 -8.38 -18.14 -7.42
N THR A 547 -8.88 -17.40 -6.42
CA THR A 547 -10.04 -17.81 -5.63
C THR A 547 -11.29 -17.01 -6.01
N PRO A 548 -12.50 -17.60 -5.84
CA PRO A 548 -13.75 -16.87 -6.07
C PRO A 548 -13.85 -15.57 -5.26
N GLU A 549 -13.37 -15.59 -4.02
CA GLU A 549 -13.40 -14.46 -3.09
C GLU A 549 -12.47 -13.32 -3.57
N LEU A 550 -11.27 -13.64 -4.00
CA LEU A 550 -10.35 -12.63 -4.53
C LEU A 550 -10.87 -12.04 -5.84
N ARG A 551 -11.41 -12.89 -6.73
CA ARG A 551 -12.05 -12.42 -7.97
C ARG A 551 -13.22 -11.48 -7.70
N ALA A 552 -14.06 -11.81 -6.72
CA ALA A 552 -15.21 -10.97 -6.36
C ALA A 552 -14.75 -9.60 -5.83
N ARG A 553 -13.74 -9.56 -4.96
CA ARG A 553 -13.18 -8.30 -4.44
C ARG A 553 -12.53 -7.47 -5.55
N LEU A 554 -11.75 -8.07 -6.43
CA LEU A 554 -11.15 -7.39 -7.58
C LEU A 554 -12.24 -6.84 -8.54
N ALA A 555 -13.26 -7.62 -8.82
CA ALA A 555 -14.37 -7.22 -9.70
C ALA A 555 -15.16 -6.04 -9.11
N ALA A 556 -15.42 -6.03 -7.80
CA ALA A 556 -16.12 -4.96 -7.10
C ALA A 556 -15.42 -3.60 -7.25
N HIS A 557 -14.10 -3.60 -7.46
CA HIS A 557 -13.31 -2.39 -7.70
C HIS A 557 -12.92 -2.17 -9.18
N GLY A 558 -13.48 -2.97 -10.11
CA GLY A 558 -13.13 -2.89 -11.53
C GLY A 558 -11.68 -3.25 -11.83
N MET A 559 -11.06 -4.08 -10.98
CA MET A 559 -9.65 -4.47 -11.06
C MET A 559 -9.43 -5.91 -11.48
N LEU A 560 -10.47 -6.63 -11.89
CA LEU A 560 -10.38 -7.96 -12.48
C LEU A 560 -10.41 -7.84 -14.01
N LEU A 561 -9.39 -8.40 -14.65
CA LEU A 561 -9.33 -8.60 -16.09
C LEU A 561 -9.45 -10.11 -16.37
N THR A 562 -10.44 -10.51 -17.18
CA THR A 562 -10.59 -11.89 -17.62
C THR A 562 -10.22 -12.00 -19.10
N ARG A 563 -9.37 -12.96 -19.45
CA ARG A 563 -8.97 -13.29 -20.84
C ARG A 563 -8.84 -14.78 -21.00
N GLU A 564 -9.40 -15.29 -22.07
CA GLU A 564 -9.18 -16.68 -22.44
C GLU A 564 -7.79 -16.84 -23.04
N MET A 565 -7.00 -17.73 -22.47
CA MET A 565 -5.66 -18.05 -22.93
C MET A 565 -5.43 -19.56 -22.81
N ASP A 566 -5.27 -20.22 -23.94
CA ASP A 566 -4.74 -21.57 -23.98
C ASP A 566 -3.38 -21.56 -24.68
N ARG A 567 -2.34 -21.38 -23.87
CA ARG A 567 -0.96 -21.21 -24.34
C ARG A 567 -0.40 -22.47 -24.97
N ASP A 568 -0.79 -23.64 -24.51
CA ASP A 568 -0.35 -24.92 -25.07
C ASP A 568 -1.05 -25.22 -26.40
N ALA A 569 -2.34 -24.95 -26.49
CA ALA A 569 -3.05 -25.04 -27.77
C ALA A 569 -2.50 -24.06 -28.81
N ALA A 570 -2.11 -22.85 -28.41
CA ALA A 570 -1.43 -21.92 -29.32
C ALA A 570 -0.11 -22.51 -29.86
N VAL A 571 0.71 -23.15 -29.00
CA VAL A 571 1.92 -23.84 -29.44
C VAL A 571 1.61 -24.93 -30.46
N ALA A 572 0.60 -25.76 -30.19
CA ALA A 572 0.18 -26.82 -31.11
C ALA A 572 -0.30 -26.26 -32.47
N ARG A 573 -1.05 -25.16 -32.47
CA ARG A 573 -1.51 -24.52 -33.73
C ARG A 573 -0.36 -23.92 -34.56
N VAL A 574 0.60 -23.25 -33.90
CA VAL A 574 1.68 -22.53 -34.56
C VAL A 574 2.81 -23.46 -34.99
N PHE A 575 3.20 -24.42 -34.15
CA PHE A 575 4.37 -25.28 -34.37
C PHE A 575 4.01 -26.74 -34.69
N GLY A 576 2.74 -27.11 -34.63
CA GLY A 576 2.26 -28.46 -34.96
C GLY A 576 2.42 -29.49 -33.86
N ALA A 577 3.19 -29.19 -32.81
CA ALA A 577 3.40 -30.06 -31.65
C ALA A 577 3.84 -29.25 -30.45
N LEU A 578 3.63 -29.81 -29.25
CA LEU A 578 4.23 -29.31 -28.00
C LEU A 578 5.69 -29.80 -27.92
N PRO A 579 6.63 -28.97 -27.44
CA PRO A 579 8.03 -29.36 -27.26
C PRO A 579 8.23 -30.25 -26.05
#